data_885afe71d43f2f60bbf87ae95ec4cf61
#
_entry.id   885afe71d43f2f60bbf87ae95ec4cf61
#
_cell.length_a   1.000
_cell.length_b   1.000
_cell.length_c   1.000
_cell.angle_alpha   90.00
_cell.angle_beta   90.00
_cell.angle_gamma   90.00
#
_symmetry.space_group_name_H-M   'P 1'
#
loop_
_entity.id
_entity.type
_entity.pdbx_description
1 polymer ?
#
loop_
_entity_poly.entity_id
_entity_poly.type
_entity_poly.pdbx_seq_one_letter_code
_entity_poly.pdbx_strand_id
1 'polypeptide(L)'
;MKYKVLIFLVIGICLYLIDTAMSADEDKNIFVSDQEILSLISAWKSQVGRDPTDDELARIINNLIDEEILYREALLLGLDQEDTIIKRRLAQKISFLKEESIPEIPTTEELNEFYKNNKEKYYIEPSFTFTHYYFSKNNNSLERSQQALKALQEDNKINSDPFYLGKTFANEPLRNIKMNFGKNFSKELMESGPNEWNGPFESTYGHHIVFINSINSGYIPELKEVLRQVEVDFLQMKRDQAVKGFLDNIRSEYTIYINPDLKF
;
A
#
# COMPACT_ATOMS: atom_id res chain seq x y z
N MET A 1 -1.32 70.71 12.19
CA MET A 1 -0.91 69.29 12.05
C MET A 1 -2.08 68.31 12.21
N LYS A 2 -3.00 68.47 13.13
CA LYS A 2 -4.10 67.52 13.42
C LYS A 2 -5.03 67.25 12.21
N TYR A 3 -5.38 68.22 11.38
CA TYR A 3 -6.23 68.01 10.22
C TYR A 3 -5.57 67.18 9.09
N LYS A 4 -4.25 67.27 8.93
CA LYS A 4 -3.55 66.48 7.90
C LYS A 4 -3.58 64.97 8.22
N VAL A 5 -3.47 64.63 9.49
CA VAL A 5 -3.57 63.21 9.98
C VAL A 5 -5.01 62.70 9.77
N LEU A 6 -6.04 63.51 10.05
CA LEU A 6 -7.42 63.15 9.88
C LEU A 6 -7.74 62.90 8.39
N ILE A 7 -7.28 63.74 7.48
CA ILE A 7 -7.46 63.60 6.04
C ILE A 7 -6.81 62.30 5.52
N PHE A 8 -5.57 62.01 6.01
CA PHE A 8 -4.85 60.80 5.64
C PHE A 8 -5.61 59.55 6.10
N LEU A 9 -6.19 59.56 7.30
CA LEU A 9 -6.96 58.46 7.86
C LEU A 9 -8.28 58.25 7.08
N VAL A 10 -8.98 59.31 6.67
CA VAL A 10 -10.18 59.26 5.84
C VAL A 10 -9.85 58.66 4.46
N ILE A 11 -8.76 59.12 3.83
CA ILE A 11 -8.32 58.58 2.55
C ILE A 11 -8.00 57.09 2.65
N GLY A 12 -7.28 56.67 3.70
CA GLY A 12 -6.97 55.25 3.96
C GLY A 12 -8.22 54.37 4.13
N ILE A 13 -9.23 54.88 4.87
CA ILE A 13 -10.50 54.18 5.04
C ILE A 13 -11.26 54.12 3.70
N CYS A 14 -11.29 55.19 2.91
CA CYS A 14 -11.93 55.17 1.61
C CYS A 14 -11.26 54.20 0.64
N LEU A 15 -9.93 54.16 0.58
CA LEU A 15 -9.19 53.19 -0.24
C LEU A 15 -9.43 51.78 0.22
N TYR A 16 -9.47 51.49 1.50
CA TYR A 16 -9.79 50.17 2.06
C TYR A 16 -11.21 49.74 1.70
N LEU A 17 -12.21 50.63 1.79
CA LEU A 17 -13.58 50.32 1.41
C LEU A 17 -13.74 50.08 -0.09
N ILE A 18 -13.01 50.84 -0.95
CA ILE A 18 -12.99 50.61 -2.39
C ILE A 18 -12.34 49.28 -2.74
N ASP A 19 -11.20 48.96 -2.13
CA ASP A 19 -10.48 47.71 -2.31
C ASP A 19 -11.39 46.51 -1.91
N THR A 20 -12.01 46.57 -0.73
CA THR A 20 -12.94 45.54 -0.25
C THR A 20 -14.15 45.37 -1.17
N ALA A 21 -14.71 46.47 -1.70
CA ALA A 21 -15.85 46.42 -2.63
C ALA A 21 -15.46 45.84 -4.01
N MET A 22 -14.27 46.15 -4.50
CA MET A 22 -13.76 45.63 -5.77
C MET A 22 -13.36 44.14 -5.66
N SER A 23 -12.73 43.75 -4.56
CA SER A 23 -12.37 42.37 -4.33
C SER A 23 -13.57 41.45 -4.17
N ALA A 24 -14.69 41.95 -3.61
CA ALA A 24 -15.94 41.18 -3.48
C ALA A 24 -16.60 40.81 -4.82
N ASP A 25 -16.35 41.58 -5.88
CA ASP A 25 -16.92 41.34 -7.19
C ASP A 25 -16.07 40.37 -8.06
N GLU A 26 -14.75 40.36 -7.87
CA GLU A 26 -13.84 39.40 -8.52
C GLU A 26 -14.07 37.96 -8.04
N ASP A 27 -14.41 37.78 -6.77
CA ASP A 27 -14.63 36.47 -6.18
C ASP A 27 -15.87 35.71 -6.70
N LYS A 28 -16.78 36.42 -7.40
CA LYS A 28 -17.99 35.79 -7.99
C LYS A 28 -17.84 35.38 -9.45
N ASN A 29 -16.75 35.76 -10.10
CA ASN A 29 -16.50 35.33 -11.47
C ASN A 29 -15.92 33.91 -11.50
N ILE A 30 -16.57 33.01 -12.24
CA ILE A 30 -16.09 31.66 -12.52
C ILE A 30 -15.62 31.64 -13.96
N PHE A 31 -14.33 31.39 -14.15
CA PHE A 31 -13.73 31.20 -15.45
C PHE A 31 -13.41 29.73 -15.67
N VAL A 32 -14.04 29.12 -16.66
CA VAL A 32 -13.74 27.74 -17.07
C VAL A 32 -12.79 27.79 -18.26
N SER A 33 -11.59 27.27 -18.09
CA SER A 33 -10.58 27.26 -19.14
C SER A 33 -10.77 26.13 -20.14
N ASP A 34 -10.28 26.32 -21.37
CA ASP A 34 -10.29 25.27 -22.39
C ASP A 34 -9.53 24.01 -21.92
N GLN A 35 -8.48 24.18 -21.13
CA GLN A 35 -7.68 23.09 -20.61
C GLN A 35 -8.47 22.23 -19.60
N GLU A 36 -9.30 22.84 -18.76
CA GLU A 36 -10.20 22.12 -17.85
C GLU A 36 -11.24 21.33 -18.63
N ILE A 37 -11.86 21.95 -19.62
CA ILE A 37 -12.84 21.27 -20.49
C ILE A 37 -12.20 20.07 -21.19
N LEU A 38 -11.01 20.23 -21.79
CA LEU A 38 -10.29 19.16 -22.46
C LEU A 38 -9.91 18.03 -21.50
N SER A 39 -9.54 18.34 -20.24
CA SER A 39 -9.23 17.33 -19.23
C SER A 39 -10.48 16.51 -18.87
N LEU A 40 -11.63 17.15 -18.73
CA LEU A 40 -12.91 16.49 -18.44
C LEU A 40 -13.37 15.60 -19.62
N ILE A 41 -13.20 16.06 -20.86
CA ILE A 41 -13.48 15.24 -22.06
C ILE A 41 -12.57 14.01 -22.09
N SER A 42 -11.28 14.18 -21.78
CA SER A 42 -10.32 13.08 -21.74
C SER A 42 -10.68 12.06 -20.65
N ALA A 43 -11.07 12.52 -19.45
CA ALA A 43 -11.53 11.66 -18.38
C ALA A 43 -12.80 10.88 -18.76
N TRP A 44 -13.78 11.55 -19.38
CA TRP A 44 -14.99 10.92 -19.90
C TRP A 44 -14.64 9.83 -20.92
N LYS A 45 -13.80 10.15 -21.90
CA LYS A 45 -13.37 9.20 -22.94
C LYS A 45 -12.68 7.97 -22.36
N SER A 46 -11.88 8.15 -21.32
CA SER A 46 -11.22 7.05 -20.61
C SER A 46 -12.21 6.12 -19.91
N GLN A 47 -13.33 6.66 -19.39
CA GLN A 47 -14.33 5.89 -18.65
C GLN A 47 -15.38 5.26 -19.57
N VAL A 48 -15.83 6.00 -20.58
CA VAL A 48 -16.97 5.61 -21.43
C VAL A 48 -16.53 5.00 -22.77
N GLY A 49 -15.25 5.21 -23.16
CA GLY A 49 -14.67 4.68 -24.41
C GLY A 49 -15.01 5.46 -25.67
N ARG A 50 -15.70 6.62 -25.55
CA ARG A 50 -16.05 7.53 -26.65
C ARG A 50 -16.04 8.99 -26.20
N ASP A 51 -16.05 9.90 -27.14
CA ASP A 51 -16.22 11.32 -26.86
C ASP A 51 -17.66 11.60 -26.34
N PRO A 52 -17.85 12.62 -25.48
CA PRO A 52 -19.18 13.00 -25.01
C PRO A 52 -20.02 13.62 -26.16
N THR A 53 -21.33 13.45 -26.09
CA THR A 53 -22.26 14.22 -26.94
C THR A 53 -22.36 15.66 -26.42
N ASP A 54 -22.94 16.57 -27.22
CA ASP A 54 -23.11 17.98 -26.83
C ASP A 54 -23.91 18.12 -25.52
N ASP A 55 -24.96 17.32 -25.33
CA ASP A 55 -25.74 17.28 -24.09
C ASP A 55 -24.97 16.75 -22.90
N GLU A 56 -24.10 15.75 -23.11
CA GLU A 56 -23.22 15.19 -22.06
C GLU A 56 -22.15 16.21 -21.70
N LEU A 57 -21.56 16.87 -22.69
CA LEU A 57 -20.57 17.93 -22.48
C LEU A 57 -21.18 19.11 -21.70
N ALA A 58 -22.38 19.55 -22.07
CA ALA A 58 -23.07 20.60 -21.34
C ALA A 58 -23.32 20.22 -19.88
N ARG A 59 -23.72 18.97 -19.59
CA ARG A 59 -23.88 18.48 -18.21
C ARG A 59 -22.55 18.43 -17.44
N ILE A 60 -21.48 18.01 -18.09
CA ILE A 60 -20.13 17.96 -17.47
C ILE A 60 -19.69 19.37 -17.07
N ILE A 61 -19.86 20.34 -17.97
CA ILE A 61 -19.50 21.74 -17.71
C ILE A 61 -20.37 22.34 -16.59
N ASN A 62 -21.69 22.11 -16.62
CA ASN A 62 -22.57 22.58 -15.56
C ASN A 62 -22.23 22.01 -14.21
N ASN A 63 -21.91 20.70 -14.13
CA ASN A 63 -21.48 20.06 -12.88
C ASN A 63 -20.18 20.69 -12.35
N LEU A 64 -19.21 21.00 -13.21
CA LEU A 64 -17.98 21.69 -12.82
C LEU A 64 -18.27 23.07 -12.22
N ILE A 65 -19.18 23.84 -12.87
CA ILE A 65 -19.57 25.16 -12.39
C ILE A 65 -20.28 25.07 -11.03
N ASP A 66 -21.22 24.13 -10.89
CA ASP A 66 -21.94 23.90 -9.64
C ASP A 66 -20.99 23.49 -8.50
N GLU A 67 -20.02 22.63 -8.80
CA GLU A 67 -18.99 22.23 -7.84
C GLU A 67 -18.14 23.43 -7.37
N GLU A 68 -17.71 24.30 -8.30
CA GLU A 68 -16.95 25.50 -7.98
C GLU A 68 -17.76 26.51 -7.14
N ILE A 69 -19.05 26.70 -7.46
CA ILE A 69 -19.95 27.55 -6.67
C ILE A 69 -20.06 27.01 -5.25
N LEU A 70 -20.37 25.73 -5.10
CA LEU A 70 -20.51 25.09 -3.77
C LEU A 70 -19.20 25.13 -2.98
N TYR A 71 -18.07 24.96 -3.63
CA TYR A 71 -16.75 25.06 -3.00
C TYR A 71 -16.50 26.47 -2.45
N ARG A 72 -16.75 27.52 -3.23
CA ARG A 72 -16.58 28.90 -2.78
C ARG A 72 -17.52 29.24 -1.62
N GLU A 73 -18.78 28.86 -1.71
CA GLU A 73 -19.74 29.05 -0.63
C GLU A 73 -19.33 28.28 0.64
N ALA A 74 -18.79 27.07 0.51
CA ALA A 74 -18.29 26.29 1.65
C ALA A 74 -17.11 27.00 2.36
N LEU A 75 -16.17 27.60 1.60
CA LEU A 75 -15.08 28.39 2.15
C LEU A 75 -15.59 29.65 2.86
N LEU A 76 -16.56 30.35 2.30
CA LEU A 76 -17.19 31.52 2.92
C LEU A 76 -17.87 31.16 4.26
N LEU A 77 -18.45 29.96 4.35
CA LEU A 77 -19.06 29.43 5.57
C LEU A 77 -18.02 28.85 6.55
N GLY A 78 -16.73 28.81 6.19
CA GLY A 78 -15.67 28.26 7.03
C GLY A 78 -15.77 26.74 7.23
N LEU A 79 -16.40 25.98 6.31
CA LEU A 79 -16.58 24.54 6.42
C LEU A 79 -15.26 23.77 6.28
N ASP A 80 -14.21 24.40 5.79
CA ASP A 80 -12.84 23.85 5.72
C ASP A 80 -12.10 23.96 7.06
N GLN A 81 -12.57 24.84 7.97
CA GLN A 81 -11.91 25.09 9.24
C GLN A 81 -12.14 23.92 10.19
N GLU A 82 -11.04 23.45 10.80
CA GLU A 82 -11.01 22.31 11.73
C GLU A 82 -11.52 20.98 11.17
N ASP A 83 -11.90 20.90 9.88
CA ASP A 83 -12.26 19.65 9.24
C ASP A 83 -11.02 18.77 9.02
N THR A 84 -11.01 17.61 9.71
CA THR A 84 -9.88 16.67 9.65
C THR A 84 -9.75 15.98 8.30
N ILE A 85 -10.83 15.84 7.53
CA ILE A 85 -10.85 15.19 6.20
C ILE A 85 -10.21 16.15 5.19
N ILE A 86 -10.66 17.41 5.17
CA ILE A 86 -10.11 18.45 4.30
C ILE A 86 -8.62 18.66 4.61
N LYS A 87 -8.27 18.81 5.89
CA LYS A 87 -6.88 18.97 6.35
C LYS A 87 -5.99 17.80 5.89
N ARG A 88 -6.47 16.56 6.05
CA ARG A 88 -5.75 15.37 5.58
C ARG A 88 -5.59 15.36 4.07
N ARG A 89 -6.64 15.74 3.33
CA ARG A 89 -6.61 15.77 1.86
C ARG A 89 -5.61 16.80 1.32
N LEU A 90 -5.56 17.99 1.92
CA LEU A 90 -4.59 19.02 1.56
C LEU A 90 -3.15 18.58 1.87
N ALA A 91 -2.92 17.96 3.03
CA ALA A 91 -1.62 17.40 3.39
C ALA A 91 -1.18 16.31 2.39
N GLN A 92 -2.08 15.42 1.98
CA GLN A 92 -1.81 14.43 0.94
C GLN A 92 -1.46 15.06 -0.40
N LYS A 93 -2.18 16.13 -0.81
CA LYS A 93 -1.89 16.86 -2.06
C LYS A 93 -0.46 17.40 -2.08
N ILE A 94 0.00 18.00 -0.99
CA ILE A 94 1.38 18.49 -0.89
C ILE A 94 2.38 17.33 -0.96
N SER A 95 2.10 16.19 -0.30
CA SER A 95 2.95 15.00 -0.39
C SER A 95 3.09 14.52 -1.83
N PHE A 96 1.98 14.39 -2.57
CA PHE A 96 2.00 13.99 -3.99
C PHE A 96 2.81 14.95 -4.86
N LEU A 97 2.65 16.27 -4.68
CA LEU A 97 3.45 17.26 -5.43
C LEU A 97 4.97 17.10 -5.19
N LYS A 98 5.37 16.63 -4.00
CA LYS A 98 6.78 16.37 -3.72
C LYS A 98 7.24 15.02 -4.31
N GLU A 99 6.38 14.03 -4.34
CA GLU A 99 6.64 12.74 -4.99
C GLU A 99 6.80 12.88 -6.51
N GLU A 100 5.97 13.69 -7.16
CA GLU A 100 6.04 13.97 -8.61
C GLU A 100 7.34 14.67 -9.05
N SER A 101 8.07 15.30 -8.11
CA SER A 101 9.36 15.93 -8.41
C SER A 101 10.51 14.92 -8.61
N ILE A 102 10.28 13.62 -8.37
CA ILE A 102 11.28 12.57 -8.50
C ILE A 102 11.30 12.05 -9.94
N PRO A 103 12.51 11.88 -10.57
CA PRO A 103 12.61 11.27 -11.87
C PRO A 103 11.99 9.88 -11.90
N GLU A 104 11.15 9.59 -12.89
CA GLU A 104 10.46 8.30 -13.02
C GLU A 104 11.40 7.14 -13.40
N ILE A 105 12.55 7.43 -14.03
CA ILE A 105 13.46 6.43 -14.55
C ILE A 105 14.77 6.45 -13.74
N PRO A 106 15.01 5.43 -12.90
CA PRO A 106 16.28 5.29 -12.20
C PRO A 106 17.39 4.82 -13.13
N THR A 107 18.63 5.17 -12.80
CA THR A 107 19.81 4.66 -13.51
C THR A 107 20.13 3.22 -13.09
N THR A 108 20.84 2.51 -13.96
CA THR A 108 21.30 1.13 -13.67
C THR A 108 22.21 1.10 -12.44
N GLU A 109 23.04 2.11 -12.26
CA GLU A 109 23.96 2.25 -11.14
C GLU A 109 23.22 2.40 -9.82
N GLU A 110 22.19 3.24 -9.78
CA GLU A 110 21.35 3.45 -8.60
C GLU A 110 20.62 2.16 -8.19
N LEU A 111 20.06 1.44 -9.16
CA LEU A 111 19.39 0.16 -8.91
C LEU A 111 20.35 -0.91 -8.40
N ASN A 112 21.56 -0.99 -8.95
CA ASN A 112 22.58 -1.92 -8.49
C ASN A 112 22.99 -1.62 -7.04
N GLU A 113 23.21 -0.36 -6.70
CA GLU A 113 23.58 0.05 -5.34
C GLU A 113 22.44 -0.22 -4.36
N PHE A 114 21.23 0.16 -4.72
CA PHE A 114 20.04 -0.07 -3.90
C PHE A 114 19.83 -1.56 -3.65
N TYR A 115 19.90 -2.40 -4.69
CA TYR A 115 19.77 -3.84 -4.55
C TYR A 115 20.86 -4.42 -3.64
N LYS A 116 22.13 -4.04 -3.81
CA LYS A 116 23.25 -4.51 -2.96
C LYS A 116 23.01 -4.23 -1.48
N ASN A 117 22.45 -3.05 -1.16
CA ASN A 117 22.19 -2.61 0.20
C ASN A 117 20.92 -3.23 0.81
N ASN A 118 20.07 -3.83 -0.03
CA ASN A 118 18.76 -4.37 0.39
C ASN A 118 18.55 -5.83 -0.02
N LYS A 119 19.59 -6.61 -0.28
CA LYS A 119 19.51 -7.99 -0.80
C LYS A 119 18.60 -8.89 0.00
N GLU A 120 18.65 -8.80 1.33
CA GLU A 120 17.87 -9.62 2.24
C GLU A 120 16.36 -9.40 2.09
N LYS A 121 15.94 -8.21 1.62
CA LYS A 121 14.53 -7.90 1.34
C LYS A 121 13.96 -8.78 0.22
N TYR A 122 14.81 -9.23 -0.69
CA TYR A 122 14.45 -10.02 -1.87
C TYR A 122 14.68 -11.52 -1.68
N TYR A 123 15.01 -11.96 -0.46
CA TYR A 123 15.15 -13.39 -0.17
C TYR A 123 13.87 -14.14 -0.50
N ILE A 124 14.00 -15.17 -1.33
CA ILE A 124 12.95 -16.12 -1.66
C ILE A 124 13.10 -17.29 -0.69
N GLU A 125 12.10 -17.51 0.13
CA GLU A 125 12.09 -18.60 1.11
C GLU A 125 11.98 -19.96 0.43
N PRO A 126 12.43 -21.06 1.09
CA PRO A 126 12.29 -22.40 0.54
C PRO A 126 10.83 -22.79 0.36
N SER A 127 10.58 -23.61 -0.67
CA SER A 127 9.26 -24.19 -0.92
C SER A 127 9.34 -25.71 -1.07
N PHE A 128 8.27 -26.39 -0.72
CA PHE A 128 8.19 -27.82 -0.65
C PHE A 128 7.04 -28.34 -1.53
N THR A 129 7.33 -29.38 -2.30
CA THR A 129 6.28 -30.20 -2.92
C THR A 129 6.21 -31.50 -2.15
N PHE A 130 5.07 -31.78 -1.53
CA PHE A 130 4.92 -32.97 -0.68
C PHE A 130 3.50 -33.54 -0.73
N THR A 131 3.42 -34.82 -0.41
CA THR A 131 2.15 -35.54 -0.17
C THR A 131 2.16 -35.98 1.28
N HIS A 132 1.02 -35.92 1.96
CA HIS A 132 0.93 -36.39 3.34
C HIS A 132 -0.28 -37.28 3.60
N TYR A 133 -0.19 -38.06 4.65
CA TYR A 133 -1.30 -38.74 5.30
C TYR A 133 -1.52 -38.15 6.68
N TYR A 134 -2.79 -37.88 6.99
CA TYR A 134 -3.19 -37.22 8.22
C TYR A 134 -3.90 -38.14 9.19
N PHE A 135 -3.65 -37.97 10.48
CA PHE A 135 -4.22 -38.72 11.60
C PHE A 135 -4.72 -37.73 12.66
N SER A 136 -6.06 -37.69 12.84
CA SER A 136 -6.73 -36.73 13.73
C SER A 136 -6.39 -36.96 15.20
N LYS A 137 -6.22 -35.89 15.97
CA LYS A 137 -5.95 -35.90 17.43
C LYS A 137 -6.93 -36.75 18.23
N ASN A 138 -8.18 -36.82 17.80
CA ASN A 138 -9.27 -37.45 18.56
C ASN A 138 -9.20 -38.98 18.58
N ASN A 139 -8.24 -39.61 17.89
CA ASN A 139 -8.19 -41.07 17.73
C ASN A 139 -6.74 -41.57 17.69
N ASN A 140 -6.05 -41.52 18.82
CA ASN A 140 -4.66 -42.05 18.99
C ASN A 140 -3.74 -41.73 17.79
N SER A 141 -3.72 -40.47 17.36
CA SER A 141 -3.07 -40.04 16.13
C SER A 141 -1.58 -40.42 16.06
N LEU A 142 -0.86 -40.32 17.16
CA LEU A 142 0.56 -40.66 17.20
C LEU A 142 0.80 -42.15 16.93
N GLU A 143 0.10 -43.02 17.63
CA GLU A 143 0.25 -44.47 17.48
C GLU A 143 -0.17 -44.92 16.06
N ARG A 144 -1.30 -44.45 15.58
CA ARG A 144 -1.80 -44.73 14.20
C ARG A 144 -0.82 -44.27 13.14
N SER A 145 -0.24 -43.10 13.30
CA SER A 145 0.75 -42.58 12.35
C SER A 145 2.05 -43.37 12.38
N GLN A 146 2.53 -43.80 13.56
CA GLN A 146 3.71 -44.65 13.67
C GLN A 146 3.50 -46.02 13.01
N GLN A 147 2.35 -46.64 13.23
CA GLN A 147 1.98 -47.89 12.56
C GLN A 147 1.89 -47.73 11.04
N ALA A 148 1.28 -46.65 10.57
CA ALA A 148 1.16 -46.36 9.17
C ALA A 148 2.52 -46.07 8.50
N LEU A 149 3.44 -45.38 9.18
CA LEU A 149 4.79 -45.15 8.67
C LEU A 149 5.53 -46.49 8.44
N LYS A 150 5.47 -47.42 9.40
CA LYS A 150 6.04 -48.77 9.25
C LYS A 150 5.42 -49.52 8.07
N ALA A 151 4.10 -49.48 7.96
CA ALA A 151 3.39 -50.12 6.85
C ALA A 151 3.80 -49.56 5.48
N LEU A 152 3.97 -48.24 5.35
CA LEU A 152 4.45 -47.59 4.12
C LEU A 152 5.90 -48.00 3.76
N GLN A 153 6.74 -48.19 4.73
CA GLN A 153 8.12 -48.65 4.51
C GLN A 153 8.17 -50.11 4.02
N GLU A 154 7.12 -50.90 4.27
CA GLU A 154 6.92 -52.24 3.79
C GLU A 154 6.05 -52.35 2.53
N ASP A 155 5.78 -51.20 1.88
CA ASP A 155 4.95 -51.09 0.66
C ASP A 155 3.47 -51.52 0.86
N ASN A 156 2.98 -51.47 2.08
CA ASN A 156 1.61 -51.82 2.44
C ASN A 156 0.68 -50.62 2.32
N LYS A 157 -0.61 -50.90 2.01
CA LYS A 157 -1.64 -49.89 1.99
C LYS A 157 -1.99 -49.43 3.41
N ILE A 158 -2.18 -48.13 3.56
CA ILE A 158 -2.58 -47.52 4.83
C ILE A 158 -3.96 -46.84 4.72
N ASN A 159 -4.60 -46.68 5.88
CA ASN A 159 -5.82 -45.88 6.01
C ASN A 159 -5.50 -44.60 6.83
N SER A 160 -5.86 -43.46 6.31
CA SER A 160 -5.67 -42.15 6.92
C SER A 160 -6.96 -41.36 6.99
N ASP A 161 -7.00 -40.36 7.85
CA ASP A 161 -8.16 -39.50 7.95
C ASP A 161 -8.13 -38.42 6.82
N PRO A 162 -9.29 -37.90 6.40
CA PRO A 162 -9.33 -36.81 5.44
C PRO A 162 -8.80 -35.52 6.08
N PHE A 163 -7.99 -34.77 5.33
CA PHE A 163 -7.50 -33.45 5.76
C PHE A 163 -8.15 -32.36 4.93
N TYR A 164 -8.61 -31.29 5.58
CA TYR A 164 -9.43 -30.23 4.96
C TYR A 164 -8.69 -29.40 3.90
N LEU A 165 -7.36 -29.28 3.98
CA LEU A 165 -6.51 -28.60 2.99
C LEU A 165 -6.07 -29.52 1.83
N GLY A 166 -6.51 -30.78 1.82
CA GLY A 166 -6.12 -31.73 0.80
C GLY A 166 -4.92 -32.59 1.21
N LYS A 167 -4.41 -33.38 0.25
CA LYS A 167 -3.39 -34.41 0.48
C LYS A 167 -2.03 -34.05 -0.12
N THR A 168 -2.01 -33.26 -1.19
CA THR A 168 -0.80 -32.93 -1.95
C THR A 168 -0.65 -31.43 -2.06
N PHE A 169 0.56 -30.95 -1.82
CA PHE A 169 0.95 -29.55 -1.86
C PHE A 169 2.09 -29.39 -2.87
N ALA A 170 1.99 -28.42 -3.78
CA ALA A 170 2.96 -28.19 -4.83
C ALA A 170 3.62 -26.81 -4.65
N ASN A 171 4.95 -26.77 -4.57
CA ASN A 171 5.74 -25.55 -4.41
C ASN A 171 5.25 -24.65 -3.24
N GLU A 172 4.80 -25.28 -2.15
CA GLU A 172 4.23 -24.57 -1.02
C GLU A 172 5.34 -23.83 -0.23
N PRO A 173 5.28 -22.48 -0.10
CA PRO A 173 6.26 -21.72 0.65
C PRO A 173 6.27 -22.09 2.14
N LEU A 174 7.46 -22.08 2.75
CA LEU A 174 7.64 -22.45 4.16
C LEU A 174 6.74 -21.66 5.12
N ARG A 175 6.50 -20.36 4.86
CA ARG A 175 5.61 -19.52 5.67
C ARG A 175 4.16 -20.03 5.67
N ASN A 176 3.66 -20.50 4.51
CA ASN A 176 2.32 -21.04 4.39
C ASN A 176 2.20 -22.39 5.11
N ILE A 177 3.25 -23.23 4.98
CA ILE A 177 3.33 -24.49 5.71
C ILE A 177 3.30 -24.23 7.22
N LYS A 178 4.08 -23.26 7.69
CA LYS A 178 4.10 -22.85 9.09
C LYS A 178 2.75 -22.32 9.56
N MET A 179 2.06 -21.56 8.74
CA MET A 179 0.72 -21.02 9.03
C MET A 179 -0.35 -22.11 9.09
N ASN A 180 -0.31 -23.05 8.14
CA ASN A 180 -1.33 -24.10 7.98
C ASN A 180 -1.12 -25.30 8.91
N PHE A 181 0.12 -25.70 9.17
CA PHE A 181 0.45 -26.92 9.93
C PHE A 181 1.08 -26.63 11.31
N GLY A 182 1.61 -25.44 11.50
CA GLY A 182 2.28 -25.03 12.73
C GLY A 182 3.80 -25.07 12.66
N LYS A 183 4.44 -24.51 13.71
CA LYS A 183 5.90 -24.34 13.78
C LYS A 183 6.65 -25.67 13.87
N ASN A 184 6.14 -26.64 14.64
CA ASN A 184 6.80 -27.93 14.83
C ASN A 184 6.85 -28.71 13.51
N PHE A 185 5.70 -28.83 12.83
CA PHE A 185 5.61 -29.47 11.52
C PHE A 185 6.58 -28.86 10.51
N SER A 186 6.60 -27.52 10.40
CA SER A 186 7.48 -26.82 9.46
C SER A 186 8.97 -27.03 9.75
N LYS A 187 9.35 -27.12 11.04
CA LYS A 187 10.72 -27.40 11.45
C LYS A 187 11.14 -28.81 11.06
N GLU A 188 10.32 -29.82 11.41
CA GLU A 188 10.58 -31.22 11.10
C GLU A 188 10.63 -31.45 9.59
N LEU A 189 9.76 -30.76 8.81
CA LEU A 189 9.80 -30.82 7.34
C LEU A 189 11.11 -30.28 6.77
N MET A 190 11.65 -29.20 7.34
CA MET A 190 12.93 -28.61 6.90
C MET A 190 14.14 -29.51 7.22
N GLU A 191 14.05 -30.30 8.28
CA GLU A 191 15.10 -31.22 8.71
C GLU A 191 15.07 -32.58 7.99
N SER A 192 13.99 -32.83 7.21
CA SER A 192 13.75 -34.09 6.49
C SER A 192 14.23 -34.05 5.05
N GLY A 193 14.66 -35.20 4.54
CA GLY A 193 15.09 -35.38 3.15
C GLY A 193 13.94 -35.69 2.19
N PRO A 194 14.16 -35.49 0.87
CA PRO A 194 13.19 -35.88 -0.16
C PRO A 194 13.24 -37.38 -0.46
N ASN A 195 12.18 -37.87 -1.14
CA ASN A 195 12.03 -39.21 -1.70
C ASN A 195 11.90 -40.33 -0.65
N GLU A 196 11.50 -40.02 0.56
CA GLU A 196 11.18 -40.97 1.60
C GLU A 196 9.99 -40.55 2.45
N TRP A 197 9.35 -41.51 3.13
CA TRP A 197 8.30 -41.21 4.09
C TRP A 197 8.92 -40.81 5.44
N ASN A 198 8.60 -39.60 5.85
CA ASN A 198 9.07 -38.98 7.08
C ASN A 198 7.92 -38.77 8.08
N GLY A 199 8.25 -38.73 9.35
CA GLY A 199 7.26 -38.45 10.41
C GLY A 199 7.31 -39.45 11.55
N PRO A 200 6.30 -39.46 12.42
CA PRO A 200 5.12 -38.58 12.38
C PRO A 200 5.43 -37.15 12.81
N PHE A 201 4.99 -36.18 12.01
CA PHE A 201 5.12 -34.74 12.30
C PHE A 201 3.88 -34.23 13.03
N GLU A 202 4.06 -33.49 14.10
CA GLU A 202 2.95 -32.94 14.86
C GLU A 202 2.50 -31.60 14.29
N SER A 203 1.18 -31.47 14.05
CA SER A 203 0.51 -30.22 13.71
C SER A 203 -0.53 -29.84 14.76
N THR A 204 -1.17 -28.68 14.61
CA THR A 204 -2.30 -28.27 15.44
C THR A 204 -3.49 -29.23 15.36
N TYR A 205 -3.59 -30.02 14.30
CA TYR A 205 -4.72 -30.91 14.00
C TYR A 205 -4.49 -32.37 14.42
N GLY A 206 -3.24 -32.80 14.49
CA GLY A 206 -2.86 -34.16 14.79
C GLY A 206 -1.47 -34.49 14.25
N HIS A 207 -1.28 -35.75 13.81
CA HIS A 207 0.00 -36.21 13.29
C HIS A 207 -0.08 -36.48 11.79
N HIS A 208 1.03 -36.28 11.11
CA HIS A 208 1.16 -36.45 9.68
C HIS A 208 2.37 -37.32 9.33
N ILE A 209 2.23 -38.14 8.31
CA ILE A 209 3.35 -38.78 7.62
C ILE A 209 3.49 -38.09 6.28
N VAL A 210 4.70 -37.68 5.95
CA VAL A 210 4.97 -36.82 4.80
C VAL A 210 5.97 -37.48 3.85
N PHE A 211 5.66 -37.47 2.57
CA PHE A 211 6.58 -37.79 1.49
C PHE A 211 6.94 -36.50 0.77
N ILE A 212 8.21 -36.11 0.85
CA ILE A 212 8.70 -34.90 0.19
C ILE A 212 9.14 -35.27 -1.22
N ASN A 213 8.40 -34.76 -2.23
CA ASN A 213 8.70 -35.00 -3.65
C ASN A 213 9.86 -34.11 -4.13
N SER A 214 9.89 -32.84 -3.70
CA SER A 214 10.97 -31.91 -4.04
C SER A 214 11.07 -30.78 -3.02
N ILE A 215 12.26 -30.24 -2.89
CA ILE A 215 12.58 -29.07 -2.06
C ILE A 215 13.25 -28.04 -2.96
N ASN A 216 12.67 -26.84 -3.08
CA ASN A 216 13.32 -25.69 -3.65
C ASN A 216 13.97 -24.92 -2.52
N SER A 217 15.30 -24.89 -2.49
CA SER A 217 16.04 -24.15 -1.46
C SER A 217 15.76 -22.64 -1.56
N GLY A 218 15.70 -21.99 -0.40
CA GLY A 218 15.64 -20.53 -0.36
C GLY A 218 16.94 -19.93 -0.91
N TYR A 219 16.80 -18.78 -1.59
CA TYR A 219 17.94 -18.08 -2.18
C TYR A 219 17.67 -16.58 -2.30
N ILE A 220 18.75 -15.82 -2.47
CA ILE A 220 18.66 -14.40 -2.84
C ILE A 220 18.80 -14.34 -4.37
N PRO A 221 17.73 -13.92 -5.10
CA PRO A 221 17.73 -13.86 -6.56
C PRO A 221 18.71 -12.80 -7.06
N GLU A 222 19.28 -12.97 -8.24
CA GLU A 222 20.08 -11.93 -8.87
C GLU A 222 19.20 -10.72 -9.23
N LEU A 223 19.82 -9.52 -9.33
CA LEU A 223 19.09 -8.29 -9.66
C LEU A 223 18.20 -8.43 -10.90
N LYS A 224 18.70 -9.12 -11.95
CA LYS A 224 17.94 -9.33 -13.20
C LYS A 224 16.61 -10.06 -13.00
N GLU A 225 16.51 -10.92 -12.00
CA GLU A 225 15.31 -11.72 -11.71
C GLU A 225 14.25 -10.88 -10.99
N VAL A 226 14.68 -9.89 -10.21
CA VAL A 226 13.82 -9.03 -9.38
C VAL A 226 13.87 -7.57 -9.79
N LEU A 227 14.42 -7.25 -10.96
CA LEU A 227 14.69 -5.87 -11.42
C LEU A 227 13.45 -4.98 -11.29
N ARG A 228 12.31 -5.45 -11.77
CA ARG A 228 11.04 -4.68 -11.70
C ARG A 228 10.61 -4.38 -10.26
N GLN A 229 10.81 -5.33 -9.35
CA GLN A 229 10.50 -5.12 -7.93
C GLN A 229 11.47 -4.12 -7.30
N VAL A 230 12.75 -4.23 -7.64
CA VAL A 230 13.80 -3.32 -7.17
C VAL A 230 13.54 -1.89 -7.66
N GLU A 231 13.12 -1.70 -8.92
CA GLU A 231 12.72 -0.40 -9.47
C GLU A 231 11.58 0.23 -8.68
N VAL A 232 10.51 -0.54 -8.43
CA VAL A 232 9.34 -0.06 -7.67
C VAL A 232 9.75 0.35 -6.25
N ASP A 233 10.52 -0.50 -5.57
CA ASP A 233 10.97 -0.27 -4.20
C ASP A 233 11.93 0.93 -4.10
N PHE A 234 12.81 1.08 -5.09
CA PHE A 234 13.73 2.22 -5.18
C PHE A 234 12.99 3.53 -5.37
N LEU A 235 12.06 3.58 -6.31
CA LEU A 235 11.24 4.78 -6.57
C LEU A 235 10.38 5.14 -5.36
N GLN A 236 9.81 4.12 -4.68
CA GLN A 236 9.07 4.37 -3.45
C GLN A 236 9.98 4.97 -2.36
N MET A 237 11.17 4.42 -2.16
CA MET A 237 12.14 4.98 -1.22
C MET A 237 12.48 6.44 -1.55
N LYS A 238 12.69 6.76 -2.84
CA LYS A 238 12.98 8.14 -3.28
C LYS A 238 11.82 9.09 -2.98
N ARG A 239 10.58 8.67 -3.23
CA ARG A 239 9.38 9.45 -2.92
C ARG A 239 9.25 9.70 -1.42
N ASP A 240 9.42 8.66 -0.61
CA ASP A 240 9.38 8.78 0.86
C ASP A 240 10.47 9.74 1.37
N GLN A 241 11.68 9.68 0.79
CA GLN A 241 12.77 10.58 1.11
C GLN A 241 12.48 12.03 0.72
N ALA A 242 11.84 12.26 -0.43
CA ALA A 242 11.48 13.60 -0.88
C ALA A 242 10.45 14.25 0.06
N VAL A 243 9.40 13.51 0.41
CA VAL A 243 8.39 13.98 1.37
C VAL A 243 8.98 14.22 2.74
N LYS A 244 9.81 13.28 3.22
CA LYS A 244 10.48 13.42 4.51
C LYS A 244 11.43 14.62 4.54
N GLY A 245 12.29 14.77 3.52
CA GLY A 245 13.23 15.89 3.42
C GLY A 245 12.51 17.23 3.37
N PHE A 246 11.39 17.32 2.65
CA PHE A 246 10.54 18.50 2.65
C PHE A 246 9.98 18.80 4.04
N LEU A 247 9.41 17.79 4.74
CA LEU A 247 8.88 17.96 6.09
C LEU A 247 9.94 18.35 7.10
N ASP A 248 11.12 17.72 7.05
CA ASP A 248 12.23 18.04 7.96
C ASP A 248 12.69 19.48 7.76
N ASN A 249 12.70 19.98 6.52
CA ASN A 249 13.07 21.34 6.18
C ASN A 249 12.08 22.37 6.75
N ILE A 250 10.78 22.21 6.45
CA ILE A 250 9.76 23.17 6.90
C ILE A 250 9.47 23.06 8.39
N ARG A 251 9.67 21.89 9.01
CA ARG A 251 9.38 21.65 10.43
C ARG A 251 10.14 22.62 11.37
N SER A 252 11.33 23.02 10.96
CA SER A 252 12.14 23.96 11.72
C SER A 252 11.53 25.37 11.80
N GLU A 253 10.60 25.70 10.91
CA GLU A 253 9.90 26.99 10.86
C GLU A 253 8.72 27.05 11.86
N TYR A 254 8.32 25.88 12.41
CA TYR A 254 7.17 25.77 13.32
C TYR A 254 7.60 25.56 14.76
N THR A 255 6.98 26.29 15.68
CA THR A 255 7.10 26.04 17.12
C THR A 255 6.00 25.06 17.55
N ILE A 256 6.40 23.87 18.05
CA ILE A 256 5.48 22.81 18.40
C ILE A 256 5.30 22.76 19.92
N TYR A 257 4.08 22.98 20.38
CA TYR A 257 3.70 22.81 21.79
C TYR A 257 2.91 21.50 21.93
N ILE A 258 3.39 20.62 22.79
CA ILE A 258 2.68 19.38 23.16
C ILE A 258 2.24 19.53 24.62
N ASN A 259 0.98 19.21 24.93
CA ASN A 259 0.52 19.23 26.30
C ASN A 259 1.36 18.26 27.15
N PRO A 260 2.08 18.74 28.20
CA PRO A 260 2.95 17.91 29.03
C PRO A 260 2.19 16.88 29.86
N ASP A 261 0.87 17.03 30.05
CA ASP A 261 0.05 16.12 30.84
C ASP A 261 -0.42 14.87 30.04
N LEU A 262 -0.12 14.82 28.73
CA LEU A 262 -0.38 13.63 27.91
C LEU A 262 0.61 12.50 28.32
N LYS A 263 0.10 11.51 29.04
CA LYS A 263 0.81 10.24 29.28
C LYS A 263 0.54 9.30 28.12
N PHE A 264 1.61 8.88 27.43
CA PHE A 264 1.57 7.85 26.38
C PHE A 264 1.75 6.45 27.00
#